data_aa7f42fdc2db1ff237955ef88db08f1c
#
_entry.id   aa7f42fdc2db1ff237955ef88db08f1c
#
_cell.length_a   1.000
_cell.length_b   1.000
_cell.length_c   1.000
_cell.angle_alpha   90.00
_cell.angle_beta   90.00
_cell.angle_gamma   90.00
#
_symmetry.space_group_name_H-M   'P 1'
#
loop_
_entity.id
_entity.type
_entity.pdbx_description
1 polymer ?
#
loop_
_entity_poly.entity_id
_entity_poly.type
_entity_poly.pdbx_seq_one_letter_code
_entity_poly.pdbx_strand_id
1 'polypeptide(L)'
;MVRVSKFGGSSVASAEQFKKVKNIVELDDARRFVVVSAVGKADKEDNKVTDLLYLCYAHTKYNINFDNIFKMIEDKFIAIKSELNLKFDIEGELVKLKSEISKGIDEEYLVSRGEYLTALLMAEYLGYHFVDAKDLIFYNYQGEIDFEKTQAAFDAIVKEYDRLLIPGFYGSRPNGEIKIMTRGGGDVSGAIVANIANASVYENWTDVSGILMADPRIIDNPHEIKVISYTELRELSYMGASVLHEEAIFPVRDKDIPIQIRNTNDPTAEGTIISDNKHLDAKQIVTGIAGKKDFSIITIKKRHMANEVGLIGKALKIFEDFNVSIEHIPSGIDSFSVVVETGNVRPFIHELVAKIKAVLDADEINVTHEISLIATVGEKMKNTKGLSGRLFKALGEAGVNIALISQTNDEINIIVGVHNDDYEKTINTIYSEFK
;
A
#
# COMPACT_ATOMS: atom_id res chain seq x y z
N MET A 1 -4.68 -20.89 19.16
CA MET A 1 -4.56 -20.15 17.88
C MET A 1 -3.57 -19.02 18.08
N VAL A 2 -2.81 -18.65 17.06
CA VAL A 2 -1.81 -17.56 17.14
C VAL A 2 -2.28 -16.43 16.25
N ARG A 3 -2.19 -15.20 16.74
CA ARG A 3 -2.39 -13.96 15.96
C ARG A 3 -1.07 -13.21 15.83
N VAL A 4 -0.84 -12.63 14.69
CA VAL A 4 0.25 -11.69 14.46
C VAL A 4 -0.35 -10.30 14.36
N SER A 5 0.13 -9.37 15.17
CA SER A 5 -0.37 -7.99 15.20
C SER A 5 0.73 -7.03 14.77
N LYS A 6 0.52 -6.33 13.65
CA LYS A 6 1.44 -5.28 13.21
C LYS A 6 0.84 -3.91 13.53
N PHE A 7 1.65 -3.03 14.09
CA PHE A 7 1.26 -1.66 14.41
C PHE A 7 2.00 -0.67 13.51
N GLY A 8 1.23 0.17 12.80
CA GLY A 8 1.76 1.21 11.91
C GLY A 8 2.42 2.37 12.67
N GLY A 9 3.12 3.26 11.97
CA GLY A 9 3.85 4.36 12.57
C GLY A 9 2.95 5.32 13.39
N SER A 10 1.74 5.63 12.94
CA SER A 10 0.75 6.40 13.70
C SER A 10 0.33 5.72 15.00
N SER A 11 0.30 4.39 15.01
CA SER A 11 -0.05 3.57 16.19
C SER A 11 1.06 3.50 17.24
N VAL A 12 2.29 3.93 16.92
CA VAL A 12 3.46 3.96 17.82
C VAL A 12 4.09 5.36 17.92
N ALA A 13 3.33 6.41 17.56
CA ALA A 13 3.86 7.77 17.43
C ALA A 13 4.17 8.47 18.76
N SER A 14 3.65 8.00 19.89
CA SER A 14 3.82 8.61 21.22
C SER A 14 3.66 7.59 22.33
N ALA A 15 4.00 7.99 23.57
CA ALA A 15 3.77 7.17 24.75
C ALA A 15 2.28 6.82 24.96
N GLU A 16 1.36 7.71 24.59
CA GLU A 16 -0.09 7.43 24.65
C GLU A 16 -0.46 6.30 23.67
N GLN A 17 0.10 6.34 22.45
CA GLN A 17 -0.12 5.27 21.49
C GLN A 17 0.49 3.94 21.93
N PHE A 18 1.67 3.94 22.56
CA PHE A 18 2.24 2.74 23.19
C PHE A 18 1.29 2.13 24.24
N LYS A 19 0.64 2.96 25.06
CA LYS A 19 -0.37 2.49 26.04
C LYS A 19 -1.55 1.82 25.34
N LYS A 20 -2.04 2.39 24.22
CA LYS A 20 -3.11 1.78 23.42
C LYS A 20 -2.67 0.44 22.82
N VAL A 21 -1.46 0.37 22.26
CA VAL A 21 -0.89 -0.89 21.76
C VAL A 21 -0.85 -1.94 22.85
N LYS A 22 -0.36 -1.61 24.05
CA LYS A 22 -0.30 -2.53 25.18
C LYS A 22 -1.69 -3.04 25.56
N ASN A 23 -2.66 -2.14 25.70
CA ASN A 23 -4.03 -2.52 26.01
C ASN A 23 -4.61 -3.48 24.95
N ILE A 24 -4.37 -3.20 23.66
CA ILE A 24 -4.82 -4.07 22.58
C ILE A 24 -4.17 -5.45 22.67
N VAL A 25 -2.85 -5.51 22.86
CA VAL A 25 -2.11 -6.77 22.92
C VAL A 25 -2.55 -7.61 24.12
N GLU A 26 -2.75 -7.00 25.28
CA GLU A 26 -3.17 -7.68 26.52
C GLU A 26 -4.64 -8.16 26.52
N LEU A 27 -5.49 -7.63 25.62
CA LEU A 27 -6.88 -8.09 25.48
C LEU A 27 -7.02 -9.49 24.88
N ASP A 28 -5.99 -10.02 24.23
CA ASP A 28 -6.04 -11.33 23.57
C ASP A 28 -4.67 -12.03 23.64
N ASP A 29 -4.57 -13.05 24.45
CA ASP A 29 -3.35 -13.87 24.62
C ASP A 29 -2.87 -14.55 23.32
N ALA A 30 -3.71 -14.62 22.30
CA ALA A 30 -3.32 -15.13 20.97
C ALA A 30 -2.39 -14.16 20.20
N ARG A 31 -2.29 -12.88 20.60
CA ARG A 31 -1.41 -11.86 20.01
C ARG A 31 0.03 -12.02 20.49
N ARG A 32 0.63 -13.12 20.12
CA ARG A 32 1.96 -13.54 20.62
C ARG A 32 3.11 -12.91 19.86
N PHE A 33 2.92 -12.53 18.60
CA PHE A 33 3.94 -11.97 17.74
C PHE A 33 3.51 -10.58 17.30
N VAL A 34 4.30 -9.60 17.69
CA VAL A 34 4.02 -8.18 17.44
C VAL A 34 5.10 -7.60 16.53
N VAL A 35 4.67 -6.94 15.47
CA VAL A 35 5.56 -6.23 14.52
C VAL A 35 5.27 -4.73 14.62
N VAL A 36 6.31 -3.91 14.72
CA VAL A 36 6.16 -2.45 14.84
C VAL A 36 6.88 -1.71 13.73
N SER A 37 6.28 -0.61 13.28
CA SER A 37 6.93 0.38 12.42
C SER A 37 7.76 1.36 13.25
N ALA A 38 8.56 2.19 12.58
CA ALA A 38 9.21 3.34 13.21
C ALA A 38 8.17 4.32 13.81
N VAL A 39 8.56 5.08 14.82
CA VAL A 39 7.76 6.17 15.40
C VAL A 39 7.28 7.12 14.32
N GLY A 40 5.97 7.21 14.14
CA GLY A 40 5.32 8.05 13.15
C GLY A 40 5.13 9.49 13.58
N LYS A 41 4.12 10.13 12.99
CA LYS A 41 3.69 11.49 13.35
C LYS A 41 2.69 11.43 14.48
N ALA A 42 2.91 12.23 15.52
CA ALA A 42 1.93 12.43 16.60
C ALA A 42 0.80 13.37 16.16
N ASP A 43 1.10 14.34 15.29
CA ASP A 43 0.17 15.30 14.70
C ASP A 43 0.57 15.68 13.25
N LYS A 44 -0.16 16.64 12.65
CA LYS A 44 0.06 17.06 11.25
C LYS A 44 1.39 17.79 11.01
N GLU A 45 1.91 18.47 12.03
CA GLU A 45 3.15 19.26 11.93
C GLU A 45 4.39 18.43 12.28
N ASP A 46 4.19 17.27 12.88
CA ASP A 46 5.26 16.37 13.30
C ASP A 46 5.91 15.62 12.11
N ASN A 47 7.11 15.08 12.32
CA ASN A 47 7.88 14.34 11.32
C ASN A 47 7.98 12.86 11.69
N LYS A 48 7.94 11.98 10.67
CA LYS A 48 8.23 10.56 10.88
C LYS A 48 9.71 10.35 11.14
N VAL A 49 10.05 9.45 12.05
CA VAL A 49 11.45 9.08 12.32
C VAL A 49 12.16 8.59 11.06
N THR A 50 11.47 7.81 10.22
CA THR A 50 12.04 7.31 8.96
C THR A 50 12.43 8.46 8.02
N ASP A 51 11.57 9.50 7.88
CA ASP A 51 11.86 10.67 7.05
C ASP A 51 13.06 11.46 7.59
N LEU A 52 13.15 11.60 8.93
CA LEU A 52 14.28 12.25 9.59
C LEU A 52 15.60 11.49 9.40
N LEU A 53 15.57 10.15 9.42
CA LEU A 53 16.76 9.32 9.17
C LEU A 53 17.24 9.45 7.72
N TYR A 54 16.34 9.45 6.73
CA TYR A 54 16.68 9.77 5.33
C TYR A 54 17.30 11.15 5.20
N LEU A 55 16.77 12.14 5.93
CA LEU A 55 17.30 13.49 5.89
C LEU A 55 18.70 13.58 6.54
N CYS A 56 18.94 12.86 7.65
CA CYS A 56 20.27 12.71 8.24
C CYS A 56 21.27 12.12 7.24
N TYR A 57 20.86 11.04 6.55
CA TYR A 57 21.70 10.42 5.51
C TYR A 57 22.05 11.40 4.38
N ALA A 58 21.03 12.10 3.85
CA ALA A 58 21.24 13.09 2.80
C ALA A 58 22.21 14.21 3.24
N HIS A 59 22.08 14.70 4.48
CA HIS A 59 22.98 15.72 5.03
C HIS A 59 24.43 15.21 5.11
N THR A 60 24.62 13.97 5.59
CA THR A 60 25.95 13.36 5.69
C THR A 60 26.59 13.21 4.31
N LYS A 61 25.83 12.79 3.31
CA LYS A 61 26.32 12.63 1.92
C LYS A 61 26.85 13.91 1.31
N TYR A 62 26.29 15.06 1.71
CA TYR A 62 26.71 16.38 1.24
C TYR A 62 27.59 17.16 2.25
N ASN A 63 28.08 16.50 3.32
CA ASN A 63 28.84 17.10 4.41
C ASN A 63 28.12 18.30 5.08
N ILE A 64 26.80 18.21 5.20
CA ILE A 64 25.97 19.19 5.91
C ILE A 64 25.75 18.68 7.34
N ASN A 65 25.70 19.59 8.30
CA ASN A 65 25.43 19.24 9.70
C ASN A 65 24.01 18.68 9.84
N PHE A 66 23.87 17.55 10.53
CA PHE A 66 22.60 16.85 10.77
C PHE A 66 22.15 16.89 12.24
N ASP A 67 22.90 17.56 13.13
CA ASP A 67 22.64 17.53 14.58
C ASP A 67 21.22 17.96 14.95
N ASN A 68 20.69 19.01 14.32
CA ASN A 68 19.33 19.48 14.59
C ASN A 68 18.27 18.47 14.18
N ILE A 69 18.50 17.76 13.07
CA ILE A 69 17.57 16.72 12.58
C ILE A 69 17.64 15.52 13.52
N PHE A 70 18.84 15.09 13.87
CA PHE A 70 19.03 13.96 14.78
C PHE A 70 18.48 14.27 16.17
N LYS A 71 18.57 15.52 16.62
CA LYS A 71 17.98 15.95 17.89
C LYS A 71 16.46 15.74 17.92
N MET A 72 15.76 15.95 16.81
CA MET A 72 14.33 15.67 16.73
C MET A 72 14.03 14.17 16.93
N ILE A 73 14.90 13.28 16.43
CA ILE A 73 14.80 11.83 16.65
C ILE A 73 15.04 11.51 18.13
N GLU A 74 16.11 12.05 18.72
CA GLU A 74 16.44 11.87 20.14
C GLU A 74 15.24 12.27 21.01
N ASP A 75 14.68 13.47 20.79
CA ASP A 75 13.60 14.02 21.60
C ASP A 75 12.35 13.10 21.59
N LYS A 76 12.01 12.52 20.43
CA LYS A 76 10.89 11.57 20.33
C LYS A 76 11.11 10.31 21.20
N PHE A 77 12.25 9.66 21.06
CA PHE A 77 12.51 8.42 21.80
C PHE A 77 12.70 8.66 23.30
N ILE A 78 13.36 9.76 23.70
CA ILE A 78 13.54 10.14 25.11
C ILE A 78 12.18 10.49 25.74
N ALA A 79 11.28 11.19 25.03
CA ALA A 79 9.95 11.49 25.52
C ALA A 79 9.14 10.20 25.78
N ILE A 80 9.11 9.27 24.80
CA ILE A 80 8.43 7.98 24.95
C ILE A 80 8.99 7.20 26.16
N LYS A 81 10.32 7.08 26.26
CA LYS A 81 10.98 6.40 27.40
C LYS A 81 10.58 7.01 28.73
N SER A 82 10.70 8.34 28.82
CA SER A 82 10.46 9.09 30.07
C SER A 82 9.00 8.97 30.53
N GLU A 83 8.04 9.18 29.61
CA GLU A 83 6.61 9.10 29.92
C GLU A 83 6.12 7.69 30.30
N LEU A 84 6.77 6.65 29.78
CA LEU A 84 6.47 5.26 30.10
C LEU A 84 7.33 4.70 31.22
N ASN A 85 8.27 5.49 31.77
CA ASN A 85 9.23 5.09 32.82
C ASN A 85 10.03 3.83 32.45
N LEU A 86 10.47 3.72 31.19
CA LEU A 86 11.27 2.60 30.70
C LEU A 86 12.71 2.72 31.18
N LYS A 87 13.35 1.56 31.40
CA LYS A 87 14.72 1.46 31.94
C LYS A 87 15.78 1.27 30.84
N PHE A 88 15.34 0.85 29.65
CA PHE A 88 16.24 0.60 28.52
C PHE A 88 17.10 1.84 28.23
N ASP A 89 18.38 1.62 28.00
CA ASP A 89 19.34 2.71 27.67
C ASP A 89 19.24 3.15 26.20
N ILE A 90 18.10 3.78 25.86
CA ILE A 90 17.88 4.29 24.51
C ILE A 90 18.85 5.43 24.17
N GLU A 91 19.28 6.22 25.15
CA GLU A 91 20.23 7.30 24.99
C GLU A 91 21.59 6.75 24.51
N GLY A 92 22.05 5.64 25.10
CA GLY A 92 23.26 4.95 24.68
C GLY A 92 23.20 4.48 23.21
N GLU A 93 22.05 3.89 22.80
CA GLU A 93 21.84 3.48 21.41
C GLU A 93 21.79 4.69 20.45
N LEU A 94 21.16 5.80 20.84
CA LEU A 94 21.11 7.04 20.04
C LEU A 94 22.52 7.66 19.90
N VAL A 95 23.32 7.71 20.97
CA VAL A 95 24.72 8.19 20.90
C VAL A 95 25.55 7.32 19.97
N LYS A 96 25.42 6.01 20.05
CA LYS A 96 26.07 5.06 19.16
C LYS A 96 25.68 5.31 17.69
N LEU A 97 24.39 5.38 17.41
CA LEU A 97 23.87 5.64 16.05
C LEU A 97 24.38 6.97 15.50
N LYS A 98 24.38 8.04 16.30
CA LYS A 98 24.92 9.35 15.90
C LYS A 98 26.40 9.28 15.53
N SER A 99 27.19 8.51 16.30
CA SER A 99 28.61 8.29 16.01
C SER A 99 28.81 7.49 14.71
N GLU A 100 27.95 6.50 14.45
CA GLU A 100 27.99 5.71 13.22
C GLU A 100 27.66 6.57 11.99
N ILE A 101 26.64 7.43 12.06
CA ILE A 101 26.31 8.39 11.00
C ILE A 101 27.51 9.28 10.67
N SER A 102 28.19 9.80 11.70
CA SER A 102 29.34 10.69 11.53
C SER A 102 30.57 10.02 10.88
N LYS A 103 30.68 8.70 10.97
CA LYS A 103 31.76 7.89 10.38
C LYS A 103 31.48 7.41 8.95
N GLY A 104 30.28 7.64 8.47
CA GLY A 104 29.77 7.09 7.22
C GLY A 104 29.06 5.76 7.45
N ILE A 105 27.79 5.71 7.13
CA ILE A 105 26.89 4.58 7.38
C ILE A 105 26.15 4.25 6.09
N ASP A 106 25.78 3.00 5.91
CA ASP A 106 24.91 2.57 4.83
C ASP A 106 23.49 3.13 5.02
N GLU A 107 22.83 3.53 3.92
CA GLU A 107 21.50 4.13 3.94
C GLU A 107 20.43 3.18 4.47
N GLU A 108 20.43 1.94 3.98
CA GLU A 108 19.43 0.94 4.37
C GLU A 108 19.59 0.57 5.86
N TYR A 109 20.83 0.44 6.31
CA TYR A 109 21.11 0.22 7.73
C TYR A 109 20.61 1.41 8.57
N LEU A 110 20.96 2.65 8.22
CA LEU A 110 20.54 3.82 8.97
C LEU A 110 19.02 3.92 9.08
N VAL A 111 18.33 3.80 7.96
CA VAL A 111 16.86 3.95 7.90
C VAL A 111 16.16 2.87 8.71
N SER A 112 16.67 1.63 8.69
CA SER A 112 16.13 0.53 9.50
C SER A 112 16.17 0.77 11.02
N ARG A 113 17.01 1.70 11.50
CA ARG A 113 17.13 1.97 12.94
C ARG A 113 15.90 2.63 13.53
N GLY A 114 15.02 3.22 12.72
CA GLY A 114 13.73 3.75 13.18
C GLY A 114 12.86 2.64 13.79
N GLU A 115 12.65 1.57 13.07
CA GLU A 115 11.90 0.40 13.52
C GLU A 115 12.63 -0.34 14.65
N TYR A 116 13.95 -0.48 14.54
CA TYR A 116 14.79 -1.11 15.56
C TYR A 116 14.66 -0.44 16.93
N LEU A 117 14.84 0.89 16.99
CA LEU A 117 14.74 1.64 18.26
C LEU A 117 13.31 1.62 18.83
N THR A 118 12.31 1.73 17.96
CA THR A 118 10.89 1.60 18.37
C THR A 118 10.62 0.24 18.98
N ALA A 119 11.12 -0.82 18.33
CA ALA A 119 10.94 -2.18 18.79
C ALA A 119 11.61 -2.47 20.14
N LEU A 120 12.79 -1.90 20.38
CA LEU A 120 13.47 -2.05 21.69
C LEU A 120 12.63 -1.47 22.84
N LEU A 121 12.10 -0.25 22.67
CA LEU A 121 11.24 0.36 23.69
C LEU A 121 9.91 -0.37 23.86
N MET A 122 9.29 -0.81 22.75
CA MET A 122 8.04 -1.54 22.81
C MET A 122 8.21 -2.93 23.41
N ALA A 123 9.35 -3.60 23.17
CA ALA A 123 9.65 -4.92 23.74
C ALA A 123 9.73 -4.84 25.27
N GLU A 124 10.44 -3.85 25.81
CA GLU A 124 10.48 -3.63 27.26
C GLU A 124 9.08 -3.32 27.81
N TYR A 125 8.33 -2.42 27.12
CA TYR A 125 7.03 -1.99 27.61
C TYR A 125 5.99 -3.12 27.66
N LEU A 126 6.02 -4.04 26.67
CA LEU A 126 5.15 -5.21 26.64
C LEU A 126 5.68 -6.39 27.46
N GLY A 127 6.97 -6.41 27.80
CA GLY A 127 7.64 -7.58 28.39
C GLY A 127 7.81 -8.72 27.37
N TYR A 128 7.94 -8.42 26.08
CA TYR A 128 8.14 -9.36 24.99
C TYR A 128 9.62 -9.52 24.67
N HIS A 129 10.01 -10.70 24.17
CA HIS A 129 11.37 -10.90 23.71
C HIS A 129 11.61 -10.16 22.40
N PHE A 130 12.62 -9.30 22.37
CA PHE A 130 13.02 -8.57 21.17
C PHE A 130 13.79 -9.50 20.23
N VAL A 131 13.40 -9.52 18.97
CA VAL A 131 14.09 -10.23 17.89
C VAL A 131 14.42 -9.24 16.78
N ASP A 132 15.70 -9.01 16.52
CA ASP A 132 16.11 -8.16 15.41
C ASP A 132 15.67 -8.81 14.06
N ALA A 133 15.00 -8.05 13.21
CA ALA A 133 14.52 -8.56 11.93
C ALA A 133 15.65 -9.09 11.02
N LYS A 134 16.87 -8.57 11.13
CA LYS A 134 18.05 -9.08 10.39
C LYS A 134 18.40 -10.53 10.73
N ASP A 135 18.05 -10.99 11.94
CA ASP A 135 18.34 -12.33 12.43
C ASP A 135 17.14 -13.29 12.25
N LEU A 136 16.03 -12.76 11.74
CA LEU A 136 14.79 -13.51 11.50
C LEU A 136 14.37 -13.54 10.03
N ILE A 137 14.38 -12.40 9.33
CA ILE A 137 13.91 -12.27 7.94
C ILE A 137 15.11 -12.25 7.00
N PHE A 138 15.22 -13.28 6.17
CA PHE A 138 16.35 -13.45 5.26
C PHE A 138 15.93 -13.28 3.80
N TYR A 139 16.82 -12.67 3.03
CA TYR A 139 16.71 -12.59 1.57
C TYR A 139 17.62 -13.60 0.91
N ASN A 140 17.23 -14.10 -0.27
CA ASN A 140 18.09 -14.88 -1.16
C ASN A 140 18.93 -13.94 -2.05
N TYR A 141 19.80 -14.52 -2.90
CA TYR A 141 20.66 -13.77 -3.82
C TYR A 141 19.87 -13.06 -4.93
N GLN A 142 18.63 -13.45 -5.22
CA GLN A 142 17.73 -12.80 -6.16
C GLN A 142 17.02 -11.57 -5.53
N GLY A 143 17.14 -11.41 -4.23
CA GLY A 143 16.52 -10.33 -3.49
C GLY A 143 15.08 -10.60 -3.08
N GLU A 144 14.65 -11.86 -3.10
CA GLU A 144 13.36 -12.35 -2.63
C GLU A 144 13.49 -12.89 -1.19
N ILE A 145 12.38 -13.04 -0.47
CA ILE A 145 12.38 -13.63 0.87
C ILE A 145 12.75 -15.13 0.79
N ASP A 146 13.77 -15.52 1.54
CA ASP A 146 14.13 -16.92 1.78
C ASP A 146 13.24 -17.48 2.91
N PHE A 147 12.07 -17.96 2.55
CA PHE A 147 11.10 -18.49 3.51
C PHE A 147 11.62 -19.74 4.25
N GLU A 148 12.45 -20.55 3.65
CA GLU A 148 13.01 -21.76 4.30
C GLU A 148 13.93 -21.34 5.45
N LYS A 149 14.89 -20.46 5.19
CA LYS A 149 15.81 -19.95 6.19
C LYS A 149 15.09 -19.13 7.27
N THR A 150 14.13 -18.31 6.88
CA THR A 150 13.29 -17.48 7.77
C THR A 150 12.46 -18.38 8.72
N GLN A 151 11.85 -19.45 8.20
CA GLN A 151 11.10 -20.43 9.00
C GLN A 151 12.02 -21.14 10.00
N ALA A 152 13.21 -21.61 9.56
CA ALA A 152 14.15 -22.29 10.44
C ALA A 152 14.62 -21.39 11.60
N ALA A 153 14.88 -20.11 11.35
CA ALA A 153 15.23 -19.16 12.40
C ALA A 153 14.05 -18.92 13.36
N PHE A 154 12.85 -18.73 12.84
CA PHE A 154 11.66 -18.58 13.67
C PHE A 154 11.43 -19.80 14.57
N ASP A 155 11.50 -21.02 14.01
CA ASP A 155 11.30 -22.25 14.76
C ASP A 155 12.32 -22.45 15.89
N ALA A 156 13.55 -21.93 15.72
CA ALA A 156 14.55 -21.93 16.78
C ALA A 156 14.19 -20.97 17.91
N ILE A 157 13.76 -19.75 17.58
CA ILE A 157 13.44 -18.70 18.55
C ILE A 157 12.21 -19.06 19.38
N VAL A 158 11.14 -19.58 18.75
CA VAL A 158 9.87 -19.88 19.48
C VAL A 158 9.97 -21.09 20.40
N LYS A 159 11.06 -21.88 20.35
CA LYS A 159 11.33 -22.92 21.36
C LYS A 159 11.68 -22.33 22.73
N GLU A 160 12.24 -21.13 22.74
CA GLU A 160 12.73 -20.46 23.96
C GLU A 160 11.77 -19.34 24.41
N TYR A 161 11.11 -18.67 23.45
CA TYR A 161 10.31 -17.49 23.73
C TYR A 161 8.92 -17.59 23.11
N ASP A 162 7.91 -17.44 23.97
CA ASP A 162 6.50 -17.52 23.58
C ASP A 162 5.95 -16.25 22.94
N ARG A 163 6.53 -15.10 23.24
CA ARG A 163 6.06 -13.78 22.82
C ARG A 163 7.20 -12.99 22.26
N LEU A 164 7.06 -12.56 20.99
CA LEU A 164 8.12 -11.88 20.27
C LEU A 164 7.69 -10.49 19.84
N LEU A 165 8.62 -9.55 19.92
CA LEU A 165 8.51 -8.24 19.32
C LEU A 165 9.58 -8.07 18.25
N ILE A 166 9.15 -7.72 17.03
CA ILE A 166 9.97 -7.72 15.84
C ILE A 166 9.88 -6.33 15.19
N PRO A 167 11.00 -5.67 14.87
CA PRO A 167 10.96 -4.48 14.02
C PRO A 167 10.54 -4.86 12.61
N GLY A 168 9.63 -4.07 12.02
CA GLY A 168 9.24 -4.24 10.62
C GLY A 168 10.21 -3.63 9.63
N PHE A 169 9.88 -3.68 8.32
CA PHE A 169 10.49 -2.92 7.25
C PHE A 169 11.84 -3.44 6.73
N TYR A 170 12.55 -4.31 7.40
CA TYR A 170 13.85 -4.80 6.94
C TYR A 170 14.10 -6.28 7.25
N GLY A 171 15.14 -6.81 6.65
CA GLY A 171 15.74 -8.11 6.90
C GLY A 171 17.21 -8.08 6.53
N SER A 172 17.83 -9.23 6.31
CA SER A 172 19.25 -9.33 5.94
C SER A 172 19.49 -10.05 4.62
N ARG A 173 20.47 -9.56 3.86
CA ARG A 173 21.03 -10.20 2.67
C ARG A 173 21.87 -11.41 3.05
N PRO A 174 22.23 -12.29 2.09
CA PRO A 174 23.11 -13.44 2.36
C PRO A 174 24.49 -13.08 2.91
N ASN A 175 24.97 -11.85 2.63
CA ASN A 175 26.25 -11.34 3.15
C ASN A 175 26.10 -10.69 4.55
N GLY A 176 24.88 -10.70 5.15
CA GLY A 176 24.60 -10.14 6.46
C GLY A 176 24.29 -8.64 6.47
N GLU A 177 24.35 -7.96 5.33
CA GLU A 177 23.96 -6.56 5.22
C GLU A 177 22.43 -6.40 5.34
N ILE A 178 21.99 -5.27 5.89
CA ILE A 178 20.58 -4.94 5.93
C ILE A 178 20.02 -4.72 4.52
N LYS A 179 18.79 -5.20 4.31
CA LYS A 179 17.98 -4.86 3.17
C LYS A 179 16.65 -4.34 3.67
N ILE A 180 16.33 -3.07 3.33
CA ILE A 180 14.99 -2.52 3.58
C ILE A 180 14.00 -3.02 2.52
N MET A 181 12.75 -3.08 2.92
CA MET A 181 11.63 -3.39 2.03
C MET A 181 11.18 -2.12 1.31
N THR A 182 10.41 -2.28 0.27
CA THR A 182 9.77 -1.16 -0.44
C THR A 182 8.71 -0.47 0.44
N ARG A 183 7.99 0.51 -0.11
CA ARG A 183 6.89 1.17 0.60
C ARG A 183 5.90 0.14 1.16
N GLY A 184 5.43 0.36 2.38
CA GLY A 184 4.57 -0.62 3.07
C GLY A 184 5.32 -1.78 3.70
N GLY A 185 6.66 -1.74 3.77
CA GLY A 185 7.49 -2.84 4.26
C GLY A 185 7.19 -3.32 5.67
N GLY A 186 6.63 -2.46 6.54
CA GLY A 186 6.11 -2.90 7.83
C GLY A 186 4.93 -3.88 7.69
N ASP A 187 4.04 -3.65 6.72
CA ASP A 187 2.92 -4.55 6.42
C ASP A 187 3.42 -5.88 5.86
N VAL A 188 4.44 -5.81 4.98
CA VAL A 188 5.10 -7.00 4.41
C VAL A 188 5.77 -7.82 5.52
N SER A 189 6.49 -7.18 6.45
CA SER A 189 7.11 -7.87 7.58
C SER A 189 6.07 -8.57 8.45
N GLY A 190 4.95 -7.91 8.76
CA GLY A 190 3.83 -8.52 9.48
C GLY A 190 3.26 -9.74 8.78
N ALA A 191 3.10 -9.66 7.46
CA ALA A 191 2.62 -10.77 6.64
C ALA A 191 3.62 -11.95 6.59
N ILE A 192 4.93 -11.68 6.49
CA ILE A 192 5.97 -12.70 6.56
C ILE A 192 5.92 -13.41 7.92
N VAL A 193 5.85 -12.65 9.02
CA VAL A 193 5.75 -13.23 10.37
C VAL A 193 4.46 -14.03 10.51
N ALA A 194 3.34 -13.58 9.96
CA ALA A 194 2.08 -14.32 9.98
C ALA A 194 2.18 -15.64 9.20
N ASN A 195 2.86 -15.64 8.06
CA ASN A 195 3.12 -16.85 7.27
C ASN A 195 3.93 -17.89 8.05
N ILE A 196 5.11 -17.51 8.59
CA ILE A 196 6.01 -18.44 9.29
C ILE A 196 5.43 -18.92 10.62
N ALA A 197 4.59 -18.09 11.27
CA ALA A 197 3.89 -18.45 12.50
C ALA A 197 2.64 -19.32 12.27
N ASN A 198 2.24 -19.60 11.03
CA ASN A 198 0.95 -20.19 10.68
C ASN A 198 -0.19 -19.51 11.45
N ALA A 199 -0.22 -18.19 11.39
CA ALA A 199 -1.18 -17.39 12.15
C ALA A 199 -2.62 -17.69 11.70
N SER A 200 -3.56 -17.67 12.63
CA SER A 200 -4.99 -17.77 12.31
C SER A 200 -5.54 -16.48 11.69
N VAL A 201 -4.90 -15.34 12.00
CA VAL A 201 -5.22 -14.00 11.47
C VAL A 201 -3.95 -13.15 11.52
N TYR A 202 -3.73 -12.35 10.48
CA TYR A 202 -2.80 -11.24 10.48
C TYR A 202 -3.58 -9.93 10.73
N GLU A 203 -3.40 -9.32 11.89
CA GLU A 203 -4.02 -8.05 12.25
C GLU A 203 -3.09 -6.88 11.86
N ASN A 204 -3.56 -6.00 10.99
CA ASN A 204 -2.87 -4.76 10.64
C ASN A 204 -3.57 -3.58 11.34
N TRP A 205 -2.95 -3.09 12.42
CA TRP A 205 -3.43 -2.00 13.24
C TRP A 205 -2.91 -0.66 12.72
N THR A 206 -3.84 0.23 12.37
CA THR A 206 -3.60 1.54 11.78
C THR A 206 -4.49 2.61 12.45
N ASP A 207 -4.63 3.80 11.85
CA ASP A 207 -5.47 4.90 12.34
C ASP A 207 -6.87 4.95 11.70
N VAL A 208 -7.21 3.98 10.86
CA VAL A 208 -8.54 3.86 10.24
C VAL A 208 -9.24 2.57 10.65
N SER A 209 -10.58 2.61 10.74
CA SER A 209 -11.39 1.48 11.23
C SER A 209 -11.66 0.40 10.19
N GLY A 210 -10.95 0.42 9.06
CA GLY A 210 -11.11 -0.53 7.95
C GLY A 210 -11.09 0.18 6.61
N ILE A 211 -11.52 -0.53 5.57
CA ILE A 211 -11.61 -0.01 4.20
C ILE A 211 -13.04 0.52 3.99
N LEU A 212 -13.14 1.70 3.42
CA LEU A 212 -14.42 2.35 3.12
C LEU A 212 -14.82 2.09 1.67
N MET A 213 -16.13 2.02 1.42
CA MET A 213 -16.71 1.78 0.10
C MET A 213 -16.36 2.88 -0.91
N ALA A 214 -16.08 4.10 -0.45
CA ALA A 214 -15.65 5.24 -1.25
C ALA A 214 -14.75 6.17 -0.43
N ASP A 215 -14.09 7.13 -1.09
CA ASP A 215 -13.22 8.11 -0.45
C ASP A 215 -14.03 9.02 0.50
N PRO A 216 -13.70 9.07 1.80
CA PRO A 216 -14.40 9.90 2.78
C PRO A 216 -14.22 11.43 2.56
N ARG A 217 -13.29 11.82 1.68
CA ARG A 217 -13.14 13.21 1.24
C ARG A 217 -14.19 13.64 0.21
N ILE A 218 -14.86 12.65 -0.42
CA ILE A 218 -15.88 12.85 -1.46
C ILE A 218 -17.28 12.48 -0.94
N ILE A 219 -17.37 11.39 -0.20
CA ILE A 219 -18.62 10.87 0.36
C ILE A 219 -18.62 11.07 1.86
N ASP A 220 -19.62 11.77 2.39
CA ASP A 220 -19.80 11.91 3.84
C ASP A 220 -20.21 10.56 4.45
N ASN A 221 -19.41 10.05 5.41
CA ASN A 221 -19.65 8.80 6.14
C ASN A 221 -19.93 7.61 5.21
N PRO A 222 -19.00 7.23 4.31
CA PRO A 222 -19.19 6.10 3.44
C PRO A 222 -19.26 4.79 4.24
N HIS A 223 -19.99 3.80 3.72
CA HIS A 223 -20.12 2.50 4.36
C HIS A 223 -18.75 1.82 4.50
N GLU A 224 -18.57 1.14 5.62
CA GLU A 224 -17.41 0.27 5.84
C GLU A 224 -17.57 -1.05 5.06
N ILE A 225 -16.50 -1.48 4.42
CA ILE A 225 -16.40 -2.80 3.81
C ILE A 225 -16.06 -3.80 4.91
N LYS A 226 -16.98 -4.73 5.23
CA LYS A 226 -16.73 -5.72 6.27
C LYS A 226 -15.82 -6.85 5.81
N VAL A 227 -16.00 -7.29 4.56
CA VAL A 227 -15.21 -8.36 3.94
C VAL A 227 -14.89 -7.97 2.51
N ILE A 228 -13.67 -8.19 2.10
CA ILE A 228 -13.17 -7.95 0.73
C ILE A 228 -12.23 -9.07 0.32
N SER A 229 -12.27 -9.49 -0.94
CA SER A 229 -11.28 -10.43 -1.47
C SER A 229 -9.95 -9.73 -1.78
N TYR A 230 -8.87 -10.51 -1.90
CA TYR A 230 -7.59 -9.98 -2.33
C TYR A 230 -7.66 -9.36 -3.73
N THR A 231 -8.46 -9.94 -4.62
CA THR A 231 -8.63 -9.43 -5.98
C THR A 231 -9.34 -8.08 -5.98
N GLU A 232 -10.46 -7.94 -5.25
CA GLU A 232 -11.16 -6.66 -5.11
C GLU A 232 -10.28 -5.59 -4.46
N LEU A 233 -9.51 -5.95 -3.44
CA LEU A 233 -8.58 -5.02 -2.79
C LEU A 233 -7.54 -4.49 -3.78
N ARG A 234 -6.96 -5.35 -4.63
CA ARG A 234 -5.99 -4.93 -5.65
C ARG A 234 -6.61 -3.94 -6.64
N GLU A 235 -7.82 -4.20 -7.11
CA GLU A 235 -8.53 -3.29 -8.01
C GLU A 235 -8.75 -1.91 -7.37
N LEU A 236 -9.22 -1.86 -6.12
CA LEU A 236 -9.42 -0.61 -5.40
C LEU A 236 -8.10 0.11 -5.12
N SER A 237 -7.06 -0.62 -4.72
CA SER A 237 -5.73 -0.05 -4.42
C SER A 237 -5.08 0.53 -5.67
N TYR A 238 -5.17 -0.15 -6.81
CA TYR A 238 -4.67 0.33 -8.09
C TYR A 238 -5.32 1.66 -8.49
N MET A 239 -6.61 1.79 -8.21
CA MET A 239 -7.39 3.01 -8.45
C MET A 239 -7.30 4.05 -7.32
N GLY A 240 -6.37 3.88 -6.36
CA GLY A 240 -6.01 4.89 -5.37
C GLY A 240 -6.62 4.74 -3.98
N ALA A 241 -7.46 3.74 -3.73
CA ALA A 241 -7.98 3.44 -2.39
C ALA A 241 -6.99 2.55 -1.61
N SER A 242 -5.81 3.08 -1.29
CA SER A 242 -4.74 2.30 -0.65
C SER A 242 -4.82 2.40 0.87
N VAL A 243 -5.22 1.31 1.53
CA VAL A 243 -5.15 1.13 2.99
C VAL A 243 -4.06 0.13 3.36
N LEU A 244 -3.79 -0.84 2.49
CA LEU A 244 -2.76 -1.86 2.65
C LEU A 244 -1.89 -1.90 1.39
N HIS A 245 -0.58 -2.08 1.57
CA HIS A 245 0.33 -2.22 0.44
C HIS A 245 0.16 -3.60 -0.21
N GLU A 246 0.10 -3.64 -1.54
CA GLU A 246 -0.15 -4.87 -2.31
C GLU A 246 0.85 -6.01 -1.98
N GLU A 247 2.12 -5.67 -1.79
CA GLU A 247 3.17 -6.64 -1.46
C GLU A 247 2.94 -7.38 -0.13
N ALA A 248 2.15 -6.81 0.79
CA ALA A 248 1.80 -7.47 2.05
C ALA A 248 0.82 -8.64 1.88
N ILE A 249 0.17 -8.74 0.71
CA ILE A 249 -0.81 -9.80 0.43
C ILE A 249 -0.12 -11.12 0.14
N PHE A 250 0.97 -11.11 -0.64
CA PHE A 250 1.60 -12.33 -1.13
C PHE A 250 2.02 -13.33 -0.04
N PRO A 251 2.69 -12.92 1.07
CA PRO A 251 3.13 -13.90 2.07
C PRO A 251 1.98 -14.64 2.76
N VAL A 252 0.81 -14.05 2.90
CA VAL A 252 -0.33 -14.63 3.65
C VAL A 252 -1.33 -15.35 2.75
N ARG A 253 -1.40 -14.98 1.48
CA ARG A 253 -2.36 -15.53 0.51
C ARG A 253 -2.15 -17.03 0.28
N ASP A 254 -0.90 -17.47 0.14
CA ASP A 254 -0.56 -18.87 -0.15
C ASP A 254 -0.96 -19.83 0.97
N LYS A 255 -1.17 -19.31 2.18
CA LYS A 255 -1.62 -20.07 3.36
C LYS A 255 -3.06 -19.76 3.76
N ASP A 256 -3.81 -19.03 2.94
CA ASP A 256 -5.18 -18.58 3.24
C ASP A 256 -5.33 -17.87 4.61
N ILE A 257 -4.28 -17.17 5.05
CA ILE A 257 -4.32 -16.43 6.32
C ILE A 257 -5.06 -15.12 6.09
N PRO A 258 -6.24 -14.89 6.70
CA PRO A 258 -6.96 -13.62 6.54
C PRO A 258 -6.19 -12.46 7.14
N ILE A 259 -6.24 -11.29 6.46
CA ILE A 259 -5.74 -10.02 6.99
C ILE A 259 -6.93 -9.28 7.59
N GLN A 260 -6.78 -8.71 8.78
CA GLN A 260 -7.79 -7.85 9.38
C GLN A 260 -7.23 -6.44 9.60
N ILE A 261 -7.81 -5.45 8.92
CA ILE A 261 -7.47 -4.04 9.13
C ILE A 261 -8.23 -3.54 10.36
N ARG A 262 -7.52 -2.99 11.35
CA ARG A 262 -8.09 -2.55 12.62
C ARG A 262 -7.60 -1.18 13.04
N ASN A 263 -8.41 -0.46 13.81
CA ASN A 263 -8.08 0.87 14.30
C ASN A 263 -7.48 0.82 15.72
N THR A 264 -6.25 1.31 15.86
CA THR A 264 -5.59 1.44 17.16
C THR A 264 -6.30 2.43 18.10
N ASN A 265 -6.98 3.43 17.52
CA ASN A 265 -7.71 4.45 18.29
C ASN A 265 -9.15 4.04 18.62
N ASP A 266 -9.68 3.01 17.93
CA ASP A 266 -10.98 2.39 18.21
C ASP A 266 -10.85 0.86 18.11
N PRO A 267 -10.30 0.19 19.12
CA PRO A 267 -10.10 -1.26 19.08
C PRO A 267 -11.40 -2.07 19.17
N THR A 268 -12.55 -1.41 19.39
CA THR A 268 -13.87 -2.06 19.39
C THR A 268 -14.47 -2.21 17.99
N ALA A 269 -14.02 -1.37 17.05
CA ALA A 269 -14.42 -1.49 15.66
C ALA A 269 -13.97 -2.84 15.06
N GLU A 270 -14.88 -3.53 14.37
CA GLU A 270 -14.59 -4.85 13.76
C GLU A 270 -13.54 -4.75 12.65
N GLY A 271 -13.53 -3.62 11.93
CA GLY A 271 -12.64 -3.39 10.80
C GLY A 271 -13.03 -4.16 9.54
N THR A 272 -12.08 -4.30 8.62
CA THR A 272 -12.26 -5.03 7.36
C THR A 272 -11.46 -6.33 7.38
N ILE A 273 -12.08 -7.43 6.99
CA ILE A 273 -11.42 -8.72 6.75
C ILE A 273 -11.10 -8.85 5.26
N ILE A 274 -9.85 -9.12 4.94
CA ILE A 274 -9.37 -9.39 3.58
C ILE A 274 -9.09 -10.89 3.48
N SER A 275 -9.81 -11.60 2.62
CA SER A 275 -9.67 -13.05 2.47
C SER A 275 -10.35 -13.53 1.18
N ASP A 276 -9.77 -14.53 0.51
CA ASP A 276 -10.40 -15.23 -0.61
C ASP A 276 -11.36 -16.34 -0.14
N ASN A 277 -11.58 -16.47 1.18
CA ASN A 277 -12.46 -17.49 1.75
C ASN A 277 -13.94 -17.18 1.43
N LYS A 278 -14.53 -17.95 0.52
CA LYS A 278 -15.90 -17.80 0.02
C LYS A 278 -17.00 -17.96 1.08
N HIS A 279 -16.66 -18.42 2.29
CA HIS A 279 -17.63 -18.51 3.40
C HIS A 279 -17.86 -17.17 4.11
N LEU A 280 -17.01 -16.18 3.85
CA LEU A 280 -17.20 -14.81 4.32
C LEU A 280 -18.05 -14.07 3.28
N ASP A 281 -19.37 -14.20 3.37
CA ASP A 281 -20.29 -13.69 2.36
C ASP A 281 -20.49 -12.18 2.47
N ALA A 282 -19.86 -11.43 1.57
CA ALA A 282 -20.18 -10.02 1.37
C ALA A 282 -21.63 -9.93 0.81
N LYS A 283 -22.54 -9.29 1.51
CA LYS A 283 -23.94 -9.12 1.05
C LYS A 283 -24.05 -8.14 -0.13
N GLN A 284 -23.10 -7.23 -0.26
CA GLN A 284 -23.11 -6.16 -1.25
C GLN A 284 -22.70 -6.66 -2.64
N ILE A 285 -23.34 -6.11 -3.68
CA ILE A 285 -23.01 -6.38 -5.09
C ILE A 285 -21.78 -5.59 -5.52
N VAL A 286 -21.72 -4.31 -5.11
CA VAL A 286 -20.58 -3.42 -5.30
C VAL A 286 -19.87 -3.31 -3.96
N THR A 287 -18.61 -3.73 -3.92
CA THR A 287 -17.78 -3.72 -2.72
C THR A 287 -17.15 -2.36 -2.49
N GLY A 288 -16.68 -1.70 -3.58
CA GLY A 288 -16.04 -0.42 -3.45
C GLY A 288 -16.00 0.41 -4.74
N ILE A 289 -15.75 1.70 -4.58
CA ILE A 289 -15.64 2.68 -5.65
C ILE A 289 -14.37 3.49 -5.41
N ALA A 290 -13.47 3.46 -6.38
CA ALA A 290 -12.23 4.21 -6.31
C ALA A 290 -11.93 4.89 -7.65
N GLY A 291 -11.15 5.95 -7.63
CA GLY A 291 -10.79 6.62 -8.87
C GLY A 291 -9.53 7.48 -8.74
N LYS A 292 -8.94 7.74 -9.89
CA LYS A 292 -7.79 8.64 -10.05
C LYS A 292 -8.08 9.67 -11.13
N LYS A 293 -7.54 10.88 -10.93
CA LYS A 293 -7.59 11.98 -11.91
C LYS A 293 -6.33 11.99 -12.79
N ASP A 294 -6.37 12.84 -13.79
CA ASP A 294 -5.22 13.25 -14.60
C ASP A 294 -4.67 12.17 -15.54
N PHE A 295 -5.58 11.52 -16.27
CA PHE A 295 -5.23 10.67 -17.40
C PHE A 295 -5.37 11.42 -18.74
N SER A 296 -4.65 10.92 -19.74
CA SER A 296 -4.75 11.34 -21.13
C SER A 296 -5.18 10.17 -22.01
N ILE A 297 -6.10 10.42 -22.93
CA ILE A 297 -6.52 9.46 -23.95
C ILE A 297 -5.88 9.88 -25.27
N ILE A 298 -5.02 9.04 -25.83
CA ILE A 298 -4.38 9.22 -27.14
C ILE A 298 -5.13 8.34 -28.12
N THR A 299 -5.99 8.93 -28.94
CA THR A 299 -6.80 8.22 -29.95
C THR A 299 -6.10 8.27 -31.30
N ILE A 300 -5.78 7.11 -31.85
CA ILE A 300 -5.12 6.91 -33.14
C ILE A 300 -6.16 6.38 -34.10
N LYS A 301 -6.39 7.13 -35.21
CA LYS A 301 -7.31 6.76 -36.29
C LYS A 301 -6.51 6.36 -37.50
N LYS A 302 -6.85 5.21 -38.07
CA LYS A 302 -6.27 4.72 -39.32
C LYS A 302 -7.31 3.90 -40.09
N ARG A 303 -7.60 4.31 -41.32
CA ARG A 303 -8.51 3.58 -42.21
C ARG A 303 -8.01 2.17 -42.47
N HIS A 304 -8.93 1.21 -42.47
CA HIS A 304 -8.65 -0.21 -42.67
C HIS A 304 -7.74 -0.83 -41.58
N MET A 305 -7.65 -0.23 -40.43
CA MET A 305 -6.82 -0.70 -39.30
C MET A 305 -7.08 -2.17 -38.98
N ALA A 306 -8.34 -2.60 -38.98
CA ALA A 306 -8.72 -4.00 -38.66
C ALA A 306 -8.08 -5.04 -39.60
N ASN A 307 -7.64 -4.62 -40.83
CA ASN A 307 -6.99 -5.51 -41.79
C ASN A 307 -5.46 -5.48 -41.67
N GLU A 308 -4.89 -4.62 -40.84
CA GLU A 308 -3.43 -4.47 -40.67
C GLU A 308 -2.94 -5.24 -39.44
N VAL A 309 -2.33 -6.40 -39.69
CA VAL A 309 -1.78 -7.23 -38.61
C VAL A 309 -0.61 -6.53 -37.91
N GLY A 310 -0.64 -6.51 -36.56
CA GLY A 310 0.45 -6.00 -35.74
C GLY A 310 0.47 -4.49 -35.53
N LEU A 311 -0.52 -3.72 -36.02
CA LEU A 311 -0.54 -2.26 -35.87
C LEU A 311 -0.52 -1.82 -34.39
N ILE A 312 -1.38 -2.40 -33.55
CA ILE A 312 -1.41 -2.12 -32.09
C ILE A 312 -0.06 -2.49 -31.45
N GLY A 313 0.52 -3.64 -31.82
CA GLY A 313 1.84 -4.03 -31.32
C GLY A 313 2.95 -3.04 -31.63
N LYS A 314 2.95 -2.45 -32.85
CA LYS A 314 3.89 -1.37 -33.21
C LYS A 314 3.67 -0.11 -32.36
N ALA A 315 2.40 0.23 -32.08
CA ALA A 315 2.08 1.35 -31.21
C ALA A 315 2.61 1.11 -29.79
N LEU A 316 2.32 -0.06 -29.21
CA LEU A 316 2.77 -0.41 -27.86
C LEU A 316 4.29 -0.38 -27.72
N LYS A 317 5.02 -0.81 -28.77
CA LYS A 317 6.48 -0.71 -28.79
C LYS A 317 6.97 0.73 -28.71
N ILE A 318 6.25 1.68 -29.29
CA ILE A 318 6.60 3.11 -29.16
C ILE A 318 6.43 3.56 -27.70
N PHE A 319 5.32 3.21 -27.03
CA PHE A 319 5.15 3.56 -25.61
C PHE A 319 6.23 2.91 -24.72
N GLU A 320 6.60 1.65 -25.01
CA GLU A 320 7.72 0.98 -24.35
C GLU A 320 9.05 1.74 -24.54
N ASP A 321 9.36 2.18 -25.76
CA ASP A 321 10.59 2.94 -26.07
C ASP A 321 10.66 4.27 -25.31
N PHE A 322 9.49 4.87 -25.00
CA PHE A 322 9.36 6.07 -24.16
C PHE A 322 9.23 5.77 -22.65
N ASN A 323 9.31 4.50 -22.27
CA ASN A 323 9.12 4.04 -20.88
C ASN A 323 7.79 4.51 -20.26
N VAL A 324 6.69 4.42 -21.03
CA VAL A 324 5.34 4.81 -20.62
C VAL A 324 4.51 3.58 -20.29
N SER A 325 3.99 3.52 -19.07
CA SER A 325 2.98 2.53 -18.67
C SER A 325 1.63 2.86 -19.28
N ILE A 326 0.91 1.83 -19.71
CA ILE A 326 -0.40 1.94 -20.35
C ILE A 326 -1.47 1.36 -19.43
N GLU A 327 -2.55 2.12 -19.21
CA GLU A 327 -3.67 1.71 -18.37
C GLU A 327 -4.72 0.90 -19.13
N HIS A 328 -5.20 1.43 -20.27
CA HIS A 328 -6.24 0.81 -21.08
C HIS A 328 -6.01 1.01 -22.57
N ILE A 329 -6.51 0.06 -23.38
CA ILE A 329 -6.42 0.11 -24.85
C ILE A 329 -7.80 -0.23 -25.45
N PRO A 330 -8.79 0.67 -25.40
CA PRO A 330 -10.04 0.46 -26.11
C PRO A 330 -9.81 0.54 -27.61
N SER A 331 -10.32 -0.46 -28.34
CA SER A 331 -10.13 -0.59 -29.78
C SER A 331 -11.46 -0.66 -30.53
N GLY A 332 -11.51 0.00 -31.69
CA GLY A 332 -12.59 -0.03 -32.66
C GLY A 332 -12.13 -0.61 -34.01
N ILE A 333 -12.90 -0.34 -35.08
CA ILE A 333 -12.59 -0.86 -36.43
C ILE A 333 -11.46 -0.06 -37.10
N ASP A 334 -11.55 1.27 -37.05
CA ASP A 334 -10.62 2.20 -37.71
C ASP A 334 -9.90 3.11 -36.73
N SER A 335 -9.97 2.78 -35.40
CA SER A 335 -9.29 3.53 -34.35
C SER A 335 -9.05 2.68 -33.13
N PHE A 336 -8.01 3.02 -32.40
CA PHE A 336 -7.82 2.58 -31.02
C PHE A 336 -7.31 3.73 -30.18
N SER A 337 -7.52 3.65 -28.90
CA SER A 337 -7.02 4.65 -27.95
C SER A 337 -6.04 4.00 -26.98
N VAL A 338 -5.09 4.78 -26.51
CA VAL A 338 -4.19 4.40 -25.42
C VAL A 338 -4.41 5.37 -24.28
N VAL A 339 -4.73 4.84 -23.12
CA VAL A 339 -4.94 5.62 -21.90
C VAL A 339 -3.70 5.55 -21.04
N VAL A 340 -3.18 6.71 -20.64
CA VAL A 340 -1.94 6.84 -19.85
C VAL A 340 -2.10 7.93 -18.79
N GLU A 341 -1.35 7.83 -17.68
CA GLU A 341 -1.26 8.94 -16.72
C GLU A 341 -0.63 10.16 -17.40
N THR A 342 -1.28 11.32 -17.30
CA THR A 342 -0.85 12.56 -17.96
C THR A 342 0.56 12.97 -17.54
N GLY A 343 0.91 12.80 -16.25
CA GLY A 343 2.23 13.14 -15.73
C GLY A 343 3.37 12.40 -16.42
N ASN A 344 3.12 11.15 -16.83
CA ASN A 344 4.12 10.29 -17.45
C ASN A 344 4.41 10.64 -18.92
N VAL A 345 3.51 11.34 -19.60
CA VAL A 345 3.66 11.68 -21.03
C VAL A 345 3.80 13.17 -21.30
N ARG A 346 3.36 14.02 -20.39
CA ARG A 346 3.34 15.48 -20.55
C ARG A 346 4.65 16.10 -21.03
N PRO A 347 5.84 15.68 -20.56
CA PRO A 347 7.11 16.30 -20.97
C PRO A 347 7.44 16.10 -22.46
N PHE A 348 6.95 15.02 -23.09
CA PHE A 348 7.32 14.62 -24.45
C PHE A 348 6.13 14.21 -25.31
N ILE A 349 4.89 14.62 -24.96
CA ILE A 349 3.67 14.24 -25.66
C ILE A 349 3.71 14.54 -27.18
N HIS A 350 4.29 15.67 -27.56
CA HIS A 350 4.42 16.04 -28.99
C HIS A 350 5.36 15.12 -29.76
N GLU A 351 6.48 14.72 -29.13
CA GLU A 351 7.44 13.79 -29.72
C GLU A 351 6.82 12.38 -29.84
N LEU A 352 6.14 11.92 -28.81
CA LEU A 352 5.42 10.66 -28.79
C LEU A 352 4.38 10.61 -29.93
N VAL A 353 3.52 11.64 -30.05
CA VAL A 353 2.49 11.74 -31.08
C VAL A 353 3.13 11.76 -32.47
N ALA A 354 4.21 12.53 -32.68
CA ALA A 354 4.93 12.58 -33.98
C ALA A 354 5.50 11.21 -34.34
N LYS A 355 6.08 10.48 -33.38
CA LYS A 355 6.61 9.14 -33.57
C LYS A 355 5.51 8.13 -33.92
N ILE A 356 4.39 8.16 -33.22
CA ILE A 356 3.22 7.31 -33.50
C ILE A 356 2.73 7.58 -34.93
N LYS A 357 2.55 8.85 -35.29
CA LYS A 357 2.06 9.23 -36.62
C LYS A 357 2.98 8.74 -37.71
N ALA A 358 4.28 8.90 -37.55
CA ALA A 358 5.27 8.49 -38.57
C ALA A 358 5.38 6.97 -38.72
N VAL A 359 5.36 6.21 -37.59
CA VAL A 359 5.56 4.75 -37.62
C VAL A 359 4.29 4.02 -38.07
N LEU A 360 3.11 4.48 -37.61
CA LEU A 360 1.84 3.83 -37.93
C LEU A 360 1.19 4.35 -39.23
N ASP A 361 1.71 5.43 -39.81
CA ASP A 361 1.07 6.14 -40.90
C ASP A 361 -0.40 6.45 -40.59
N ALA A 362 -0.62 7.02 -39.41
CA ALA A 362 -1.95 7.30 -38.88
C ALA A 362 -2.60 8.49 -39.61
N ASP A 363 -3.88 8.35 -39.99
CA ASP A 363 -4.64 9.44 -40.60
C ASP A 363 -4.78 10.64 -39.66
N GLU A 364 -5.13 10.36 -38.41
CA GLU A 364 -5.37 11.38 -37.38
C GLU A 364 -4.96 10.87 -35.97
N ILE A 365 -4.41 11.75 -35.14
CA ILE A 365 -4.15 11.44 -33.73
C ILE A 365 -4.74 12.59 -32.89
N ASN A 366 -5.62 12.23 -31.99
CA ASN A 366 -6.23 13.16 -31.01
C ASN A 366 -5.76 12.85 -29.63
N VAL A 367 -5.42 13.88 -28.84
CA VAL A 367 -5.07 13.75 -27.43
C VAL A 367 -6.12 14.50 -26.61
N THR A 368 -6.79 13.76 -25.73
CA THR A 368 -7.75 14.32 -24.75
C THR A 368 -7.13 14.23 -23.38
N HIS A 369 -6.96 15.35 -22.71
CA HIS A 369 -6.44 15.44 -21.35
C HIS A 369 -7.58 15.59 -20.32
N GLU A 370 -7.20 15.67 -19.06
CA GLU A 370 -8.12 15.92 -17.94
C GLU A 370 -9.21 14.85 -17.79
N ILE A 371 -8.82 13.60 -18.00
CA ILE A 371 -9.70 12.44 -17.80
C ILE A 371 -9.45 11.85 -16.40
N SER A 372 -10.53 11.53 -15.73
CA SER A 372 -10.52 10.72 -14.51
C SER A 372 -11.03 9.32 -14.81
N LEU A 373 -10.38 8.30 -14.25
CA LEU A 373 -10.85 6.93 -14.29
C LEU A 373 -11.49 6.58 -12.95
N ILE A 374 -12.70 6.00 -12.99
CA ILE A 374 -13.43 5.56 -11.80
C ILE A 374 -13.78 4.08 -11.98
N ALA A 375 -13.31 3.25 -11.03
CA ALA A 375 -13.63 1.83 -10.97
C ALA A 375 -14.76 1.59 -9.98
N THR A 376 -15.76 0.84 -10.41
CA THR A 376 -16.79 0.23 -9.57
C THR A 376 -16.43 -1.24 -9.42
N VAL A 377 -16.13 -1.70 -8.20
CA VAL A 377 -15.52 -3.01 -7.94
C VAL A 377 -16.46 -3.89 -7.12
N GLY A 378 -16.56 -5.18 -7.49
CA GLY A 378 -17.28 -6.17 -6.72
C GLY A 378 -17.34 -7.53 -7.40
N GLU A 379 -16.95 -8.60 -6.72
CA GLU A 379 -16.97 -9.97 -7.28
C GLU A 379 -18.37 -10.42 -7.71
N LYS A 380 -19.41 -10.00 -6.99
CA LYS A 380 -20.80 -10.35 -7.31
C LYS A 380 -21.31 -9.64 -8.58
N MET A 381 -20.64 -8.60 -9.04
CA MET A 381 -20.99 -7.86 -10.24
C MET A 381 -20.98 -8.76 -11.48
N LYS A 382 -20.00 -9.64 -11.61
CA LYS A 382 -19.81 -10.57 -12.73
C LYS A 382 -21.08 -11.39 -13.05
N ASN A 383 -21.83 -11.79 -12.03
CA ASN A 383 -22.99 -12.65 -12.16
C ASN A 383 -24.35 -11.93 -11.96
N THR A 384 -24.31 -10.58 -11.77
CA THR A 384 -25.52 -9.79 -11.51
C THR A 384 -26.05 -9.17 -12.80
N LYS A 385 -27.15 -9.76 -13.32
CA LYS A 385 -27.80 -9.25 -14.54
C LYS A 385 -28.34 -7.83 -14.32
N GLY A 386 -28.12 -6.97 -15.32
CA GLY A 386 -28.65 -5.61 -15.33
C GLY A 386 -27.82 -4.58 -14.54
N LEU A 387 -26.74 -4.99 -13.91
CA LEU A 387 -25.89 -4.08 -13.12
C LEU A 387 -25.32 -2.92 -13.95
N SER A 388 -24.70 -3.23 -15.10
CA SER A 388 -24.16 -2.20 -16.01
C SER A 388 -25.26 -1.24 -16.47
N GLY A 389 -26.49 -1.76 -16.73
CA GLY A 389 -27.64 -0.93 -17.06
C GLY A 389 -28.01 0.06 -15.95
N ARG A 390 -27.98 -0.37 -14.69
CA ARG A 390 -28.21 0.50 -13.52
C ARG A 390 -27.13 1.57 -13.42
N LEU A 391 -25.86 1.17 -13.50
CA LEU A 391 -24.71 2.08 -13.44
C LEU A 391 -24.79 3.18 -14.49
N PHE A 392 -24.94 2.80 -15.77
CA PHE A 392 -24.95 3.77 -16.86
C PHE A 392 -26.24 4.61 -16.90
N LYS A 393 -27.38 4.05 -16.46
CA LYS A 393 -28.61 4.83 -16.29
C LYS A 393 -28.44 5.93 -15.26
N ALA A 394 -27.91 5.58 -14.07
CA ALA A 394 -27.68 6.56 -13.01
C ALA A 394 -26.74 7.68 -13.45
N LEU A 395 -25.62 7.36 -14.14
CA LEU A 395 -24.67 8.33 -14.67
C LEU A 395 -25.31 9.24 -15.73
N GLY A 396 -26.10 8.66 -16.65
CA GLY A 396 -26.82 9.42 -17.67
C GLY A 396 -27.88 10.37 -17.07
N GLU A 397 -28.66 9.92 -16.10
CA GLU A 397 -29.65 10.75 -15.39
C GLU A 397 -28.98 11.88 -14.58
N ALA A 398 -27.77 11.63 -14.05
CA ALA A 398 -26.96 12.66 -13.41
C ALA A 398 -26.32 13.63 -14.42
N GLY A 399 -26.43 13.40 -15.72
CA GLY A 399 -25.82 14.24 -16.76
C GLY A 399 -24.28 14.13 -16.77
N VAL A 400 -23.72 12.94 -16.50
CA VAL A 400 -22.29 12.65 -16.63
C VAL A 400 -22.00 12.18 -18.03
N ASN A 401 -21.05 12.84 -18.71
CA ASN A 401 -20.58 12.41 -20.02
C ASN A 401 -19.46 11.39 -19.89
N ILE A 402 -19.66 10.16 -20.38
CA ILE A 402 -18.70 9.07 -20.32
C ILE A 402 -17.82 9.10 -21.56
N ALA A 403 -16.52 9.33 -21.38
CA ALA A 403 -15.52 9.34 -22.45
C ALA A 403 -14.93 7.95 -22.74
N LEU A 404 -14.95 7.04 -21.75
CA LEU A 404 -14.37 5.70 -21.82
C LEU A 404 -15.19 4.72 -20.98
N ILE A 405 -15.33 3.51 -21.46
CA ILE A 405 -15.83 2.35 -20.70
C ILE A 405 -14.83 1.21 -20.91
N SER A 406 -14.39 0.59 -19.82
CA SER A 406 -13.57 -0.62 -19.84
C SER A 406 -14.17 -1.65 -18.90
N GLN A 407 -14.38 -2.84 -19.40
CA GLN A 407 -14.78 -4.02 -18.64
C GLN A 407 -14.38 -5.26 -19.45
N THR A 408 -13.68 -6.21 -18.83
CA THR A 408 -13.37 -7.50 -19.43
C THR A 408 -14.24 -8.61 -18.83
N ASN A 409 -14.24 -9.78 -19.48
CA ASN A 409 -15.06 -10.89 -19.03
C ASN A 409 -14.62 -11.48 -17.68
N ASP A 410 -13.35 -11.36 -17.35
CA ASP A 410 -12.75 -11.91 -16.12
C ASP A 410 -12.60 -10.87 -15.01
N GLU A 411 -12.81 -9.59 -15.33
CA GLU A 411 -12.69 -8.50 -14.37
C GLU A 411 -13.93 -8.37 -13.49
N ILE A 412 -13.67 -8.05 -12.27
CA ILE A 412 -14.66 -7.79 -11.22
C ILE A 412 -14.92 -6.29 -11.06
N ASN A 413 -14.56 -5.52 -12.09
CA ASN A 413 -14.73 -4.08 -12.11
C ASN A 413 -15.42 -3.60 -13.39
N ILE A 414 -16.02 -2.40 -13.30
CA ILE A 414 -16.42 -1.58 -14.44
C ILE A 414 -15.71 -0.25 -14.27
N ILE A 415 -14.89 0.12 -15.26
CA ILE A 415 -14.17 1.39 -15.25
C ILE A 415 -14.85 2.35 -16.22
N VAL A 416 -15.15 3.55 -15.74
CA VAL A 416 -15.63 4.67 -16.55
C VAL A 416 -14.60 5.80 -16.55
N GLY A 417 -14.31 6.32 -17.74
CA GLY A 417 -13.52 7.55 -17.90
C GLY A 417 -14.44 8.74 -18.09
N VAL A 418 -14.25 9.78 -17.29
CA VAL A 418 -15.02 11.03 -17.35
C VAL A 418 -14.07 12.22 -17.30
N HIS A 419 -14.55 13.44 -17.64
CA HIS A 419 -13.75 14.64 -17.44
C HIS A 419 -13.47 14.88 -15.94
N ASN A 420 -12.32 15.48 -15.62
CA ASN A 420 -11.91 15.73 -14.22
C ASN A 420 -12.97 16.51 -13.43
N ASP A 421 -13.72 17.42 -14.08
CA ASP A 421 -14.80 18.19 -13.44
C ASP A 421 -15.97 17.32 -12.98
N ASP A 422 -16.23 16.19 -13.65
CA ASP A 422 -17.31 15.26 -13.30
C ASP A 422 -16.86 14.17 -12.30
N TYR A 423 -15.60 14.17 -11.84
CA TYR A 423 -15.03 13.12 -11.01
C TYR A 423 -15.83 12.86 -9.73
N GLU A 424 -16.01 13.89 -8.90
CA GLU A 424 -16.70 13.76 -7.62
C GLU A 424 -18.19 13.46 -7.82
N LYS A 425 -18.81 14.10 -8.81
CA LYS A 425 -20.21 13.84 -9.19
C LYS A 425 -20.42 12.40 -9.60
N THR A 426 -19.48 11.82 -10.35
CA THR A 426 -19.54 10.42 -10.79
C THR A 426 -19.44 9.47 -9.60
N ILE A 427 -18.49 9.66 -8.69
CA ILE A 427 -18.35 8.86 -7.47
C ILE A 427 -19.61 8.96 -6.60
N ASN A 428 -20.13 10.15 -6.37
CA ASN A 428 -21.35 10.38 -5.61
C ASN A 428 -22.57 9.66 -6.22
N THR A 429 -22.70 9.71 -7.55
CA THR A 429 -23.80 9.07 -8.27
C THR A 429 -23.71 7.53 -8.14
N ILE A 430 -22.54 6.96 -8.38
CA ILE A 430 -22.34 5.50 -8.28
C ILE A 430 -22.58 5.04 -6.83
N TYR A 431 -22.02 5.77 -5.86
CA TYR A 431 -22.21 5.43 -4.44
C TYR A 431 -23.69 5.46 -4.06
N SER A 432 -24.44 6.47 -4.48
CA SER A 432 -25.87 6.61 -4.17
C SER A 432 -26.71 5.49 -4.78
N GLU A 433 -26.32 4.95 -5.93
CA GLU A 433 -27.01 3.85 -6.60
C GLU A 433 -26.76 2.49 -5.93
N PHE A 434 -25.60 2.27 -5.32
CA PHE A 434 -25.17 0.95 -4.87
C PHE A 434 -24.93 0.79 -3.35
N LYS A 435 -25.07 1.88 -2.57
CA LYS A 435 -24.94 1.86 -1.11
C LYS A 435 -25.98 1.01 -0.39
#